data_4a465671256e2e01f0a12cd94c31669a
#
_entry.id   4a465671256e2e01f0a12cd94c31669a
#
_cell.length_a   1.000
_cell.length_b   1.000
_cell.length_c   1.000
_cell.angle_alpha   90.00
_cell.angle_beta   90.00
_cell.angle_gamma   90.00
#
_symmetry.space_group_name_H-M   'P 1'
#
loop_
_entity.id
_entity.type
_entity.pdbx_description
1 polymer ?
#
loop_
_entity_poly.entity_id
_entity_poly.type
_entity_poly.pdbx_seq_one_letter_code
_entity_poly.pdbx_strand_id
1 'polypeptide(L)'
;MIGSLKGSVESLGIDNCIIETAGGVGYRVFMPAAQLAQLTQGASVRLHIHTAVREDAIVLYGFLSQEYYDLFELLLTISGVGPKMALGILSAVKPDAFYLAVQSRDIKVLTKLPGIGKKTAERLLLELKDRVGPVAAESGDSFGEAVAAGGSGAVAEA
;
A
#
# COMPACT_ATOMS: atom_id res chain seq x y z
N MET A 1 -16.00 -10.30 -1.21
CA MET A 1 -14.78 -9.56 -0.90
C MET A 1 -14.91 -8.13 -1.41
N ILE A 2 -14.46 -7.18 -0.61
CA ILE A 2 -14.56 -5.77 -0.95
C ILE A 2 -13.23 -5.30 -1.51
N GLY A 3 -13.23 -4.84 -2.77
CA GLY A 3 -12.02 -4.39 -3.45
C GLY A 3 -11.92 -2.89 -3.63
N SER A 4 -13.04 -2.17 -3.50
CA SER A 4 -13.04 -0.73 -3.58
C SER A 4 -14.28 -0.18 -2.89
N LEU A 5 -14.20 1.07 -2.45
CA LEU A 5 -15.34 1.79 -1.89
C LEU A 5 -15.36 3.19 -2.47
N LYS A 6 -16.56 3.64 -2.80
CA LYS A 6 -16.78 5.02 -3.21
C LYS A 6 -17.86 5.59 -2.31
N GLY A 7 -17.59 6.72 -1.68
CA GLY A 7 -18.56 7.32 -0.79
C GLY A 7 -18.02 8.61 -0.19
N SER A 8 -18.69 9.08 0.84
CA SER A 8 -18.27 10.31 1.51
C SER A 8 -17.59 9.97 2.83
N VAL A 9 -16.63 10.82 3.20
CA VAL A 9 -15.92 10.65 4.46
C VAL A 9 -16.85 11.14 5.56
N GLU A 10 -17.40 10.23 6.32
CA GLU A 10 -18.33 10.57 7.40
C GLU A 10 -17.57 11.00 8.63
N SER A 11 -16.50 10.32 8.97
CA SER A 11 -15.71 10.67 10.14
C SER A 11 -14.26 10.26 9.93
N LEU A 12 -13.38 10.91 10.69
CA LEU A 12 -11.94 10.66 10.63
C LEU A 12 -11.45 10.33 12.03
N GLY A 13 -10.70 9.23 12.14
CA GLY A 13 -10.06 8.82 13.38
C GLY A 13 -8.55 8.90 13.26
N ILE A 14 -7.86 8.36 14.25
CA ILE A 14 -6.41 8.39 14.29
C ILE A 14 -5.82 7.47 13.22
N ASP A 15 -6.38 6.28 13.08
CA ASP A 15 -5.86 5.28 12.14
C ASP A 15 -6.94 4.74 11.21
N ASN A 16 -8.15 5.31 11.25
CA ASN A 16 -9.24 4.83 10.42
C ASN A 16 -10.23 5.94 10.13
N CYS A 17 -11.12 5.67 9.19
CA CYS A 17 -12.19 6.58 8.84
C CYS A 17 -13.45 5.76 8.58
N ILE A 18 -14.59 6.45 8.53
CA ILE A 18 -15.85 5.84 8.13
C ILE A 18 -16.21 6.41 6.76
N ILE A 19 -16.40 5.53 5.80
CA ILE A 19 -16.83 5.91 4.45
C ILE A 19 -18.28 5.48 4.29
N GLU A 20 -19.16 6.44 4.08
CA GLU A 20 -20.57 6.15 3.88
C GLU A 20 -20.87 6.08 2.40
N THR A 21 -21.36 4.93 1.96
CA THR A 21 -21.72 4.74 0.56
C THR A 21 -23.13 5.26 0.31
N ALA A 22 -23.50 5.33 -0.96
CA ALA A 22 -24.80 5.87 -1.37
C ALA A 22 -25.97 5.14 -0.71
N GLY A 23 -25.80 3.88 -0.39
CA GLY A 23 -26.87 3.10 0.25
C GLY A 23 -27.01 3.34 1.73
N GLY A 24 -26.16 4.17 2.32
CA GLY A 24 -26.26 4.48 3.74
C GLY A 24 -25.43 3.59 4.66
N VAL A 25 -24.63 2.69 4.10
CA VAL A 25 -23.77 1.84 4.91
C VAL A 25 -22.46 2.57 5.15
N GLY A 26 -22.04 2.64 6.43
CA GLY A 26 -20.76 3.23 6.79
C GLY A 26 -19.75 2.13 7.04
N TYR A 27 -18.66 2.17 6.26
CA TYR A 27 -17.58 1.18 6.39
C TYR A 27 -16.40 1.79 7.13
N ARG A 28 -15.92 1.07 8.14
CA ARG A 28 -14.72 1.49 8.86
C ARG A 28 -13.51 0.99 8.08
N VAL A 29 -12.65 1.92 7.69
CA VAL A 29 -11.50 1.59 6.85
C VAL A 29 -10.24 2.09 7.55
N PHE A 30 -9.29 1.20 7.76
CA PHE A 30 -7.99 1.56 8.32
C PHE A 30 -7.08 2.00 7.19
N MET A 31 -6.34 3.08 7.40
CA MET A 31 -5.53 3.68 6.36
C MET A 31 -4.20 4.17 6.93
N PRO A 32 -3.18 4.31 6.06
CA PRO A 32 -1.94 4.95 6.51
C PRO A 32 -2.23 6.38 7.00
N ALA A 33 -1.57 6.76 8.09
CA ALA A 33 -1.82 8.07 8.68
C ALA A 33 -1.58 9.20 7.69
N ALA A 34 -0.56 9.06 6.83
CA ALA A 34 -0.26 10.08 5.84
C ALA A 34 -1.42 10.27 4.85
N GLN A 35 -2.12 9.21 4.52
CA GLN A 35 -3.26 9.31 3.61
C GLN A 35 -4.51 9.79 4.32
N LEU A 36 -4.71 9.40 5.57
CA LEU A 36 -5.81 9.94 6.35
C LEU A 36 -5.73 11.45 6.46
N ALA A 37 -4.52 11.97 6.58
CA ALA A 37 -4.32 13.42 6.68
C ALA A 37 -4.76 14.16 5.43
N GLN A 38 -4.89 13.47 4.31
CA GLN A 38 -5.33 14.08 3.05
C GLN A 38 -6.85 14.11 2.91
N LEU A 39 -7.57 13.40 3.78
CA LEU A 39 -9.01 13.31 3.67
C LEU A 39 -9.69 14.50 4.37
N THR A 40 -10.82 14.90 3.80
CA THR A 40 -11.64 15.97 4.38
C THR A 40 -13.02 15.41 4.68
N GLN A 41 -13.50 15.64 5.90
CA GLN A 41 -14.83 15.18 6.29
C GLN A 41 -15.87 15.76 5.35
N GLY A 42 -16.76 14.91 4.86
CA GLY A 42 -17.81 15.32 3.95
C GLY A 42 -17.45 15.20 2.48
N ALA A 43 -16.16 15.03 2.16
CA ALA A 43 -15.73 14.94 0.77
C ALA A 43 -15.98 13.55 0.20
N SER A 44 -16.17 13.48 -1.11
CA SER A 44 -16.28 12.21 -1.81
C SER A 44 -14.90 11.61 -2.03
N VAL A 45 -14.81 10.29 -1.92
CA VAL A 45 -13.54 9.63 -2.10
C VAL A 45 -13.77 8.23 -2.66
N ARG A 46 -12.79 7.74 -3.39
CA ARG A 46 -12.75 6.34 -3.82
C ARG A 46 -11.49 5.73 -3.25
N LEU A 47 -11.63 4.59 -2.60
CA LEU A 47 -10.51 3.90 -1.97
C LEU A 47 -10.33 2.53 -2.60
N HIS A 48 -9.07 2.13 -2.74
CA HIS A 48 -8.72 0.76 -3.05
C HIS A 48 -8.71 0.00 -1.73
N ILE A 49 -9.39 -1.14 -1.67
CA ILE A 49 -9.61 -1.84 -0.41
C ILE A 49 -8.97 -3.21 -0.41
N HIS A 50 -8.27 -3.51 0.66
CA HIS A 50 -7.81 -4.84 0.98
C HIS A 50 -8.71 -5.37 2.10
N THR A 51 -9.41 -6.46 1.86
CA THR A 51 -10.28 -7.08 2.86
C THR A 51 -9.54 -8.20 3.55
N ALA A 52 -9.36 -8.07 4.85
CA ALA A 52 -8.74 -9.12 5.65
C ALA A 52 -9.83 -9.84 6.43
N VAL A 53 -9.98 -11.12 6.16
CA VAL A 53 -10.98 -11.95 6.85
C VAL A 53 -10.28 -12.78 7.89
N ARG A 54 -10.74 -12.64 9.12
CA ARG A 54 -10.23 -13.42 10.23
C ARG A 54 -11.35 -14.23 10.82
N GLU A 55 -10.99 -15.09 11.76
CA GLU A 55 -11.97 -15.92 12.44
C GLU A 55 -13.05 -15.09 13.13
N ASP A 56 -12.66 -13.97 13.72
CA ASP A 56 -13.55 -13.17 14.56
C ASP A 56 -13.84 -11.79 14.00
N ALA A 57 -13.34 -11.44 12.81
CA ALA A 57 -13.53 -10.10 12.30
C ALA A 57 -13.27 -10.03 10.80
N ILE A 58 -13.88 -9.02 10.17
CA ILE A 58 -13.56 -8.63 8.80
C ILE A 58 -13.04 -7.21 8.91
N VAL A 59 -11.82 -6.99 8.44
CA VAL A 59 -11.15 -5.69 8.56
C VAL A 59 -10.84 -5.16 7.18
N LEU A 60 -11.14 -3.88 6.96
CA LEU A 60 -10.87 -3.23 5.68
C LEU A 60 -9.70 -2.27 5.81
N TYR A 61 -8.79 -2.37 4.86
CA TYR A 61 -7.64 -1.46 4.75
C TYR A 61 -7.76 -0.73 3.44
N GLY A 62 -7.65 0.60 3.47
CA GLY A 62 -7.92 1.41 2.29
C GLY A 62 -6.77 2.32 1.91
N PHE A 63 -6.71 2.63 0.61
CA PHE A 63 -5.63 3.42 0.05
C PHE A 63 -6.17 4.32 -1.04
N LEU A 64 -5.61 5.54 -1.11
CA LEU A 64 -6.06 6.51 -2.10
C LEU A 64 -5.57 6.20 -3.50
N SER A 65 -4.48 5.46 -3.62
CA SER A 65 -3.91 5.17 -4.93
C SER A 65 -3.60 3.69 -5.07
N GLN A 66 -3.52 3.25 -6.32
CA GLN A 66 -3.15 1.87 -6.64
C GLN A 66 -1.75 1.55 -6.15
N GLU A 67 -0.84 2.52 -6.21
CA GLU A 67 0.54 2.31 -5.80
C GLU A 67 0.65 1.95 -4.32
N TYR A 68 -0.08 2.66 -3.48
CA TYR A 68 -0.10 2.35 -2.05
C TYR A 68 -0.75 0.99 -1.79
N TYR A 69 -1.83 0.70 -2.51
CA TYR A 69 -2.48 -0.59 -2.38
C TYR A 69 -1.53 -1.72 -2.76
N ASP A 70 -0.84 -1.57 -3.89
CA ASP A 70 0.08 -2.61 -4.35
C ASP A 70 1.21 -2.85 -3.37
N LEU A 71 1.77 -1.77 -2.81
CA LEU A 71 2.85 -1.92 -1.84
C LEU A 71 2.35 -2.57 -0.55
N PHE A 72 1.14 -2.23 -0.11
CA PHE A 72 0.56 -2.87 1.05
C PHE A 72 0.44 -4.37 0.83
N GLU A 73 -0.10 -4.77 -0.32
CA GLU A 73 -0.25 -6.19 -0.65
C GLU A 73 1.11 -6.89 -0.68
N LEU A 74 2.10 -6.22 -1.26
CA LEU A 74 3.45 -6.78 -1.33
C LEU A 74 4.04 -6.98 0.07
N LEU A 75 3.88 -5.98 0.92
CA LEU A 75 4.42 -6.06 2.28
C LEU A 75 3.79 -7.20 3.07
N LEU A 76 2.51 -7.49 2.85
CA LEU A 76 1.85 -8.58 3.55
C LEU A 76 2.40 -9.94 3.16
N THR A 77 3.08 -10.05 2.02
CA THR A 77 3.69 -11.32 1.62
C THR A 77 5.01 -11.59 2.35
N ILE A 78 5.52 -10.57 3.06
CA ILE A 78 6.80 -10.71 3.76
C ILE A 78 6.56 -11.36 5.12
N SER A 79 7.32 -12.40 5.40
CA SER A 79 7.21 -13.09 6.67
C SER A 79 7.49 -12.12 7.83
N GLY A 80 6.57 -12.08 8.78
CA GLY A 80 6.71 -11.19 9.94
C GLY A 80 6.13 -9.80 9.76
N VAL A 81 5.59 -9.49 8.57
CA VAL A 81 4.97 -8.19 8.33
C VAL A 81 3.46 -8.36 8.28
N GLY A 82 2.77 -7.83 9.27
CA GLY A 82 1.32 -7.84 9.31
C GLY A 82 0.74 -6.52 8.85
N PRO A 83 -0.60 -6.42 8.82
CA PRO A 83 -1.26 -5.21 8.32
C PRO A 83 -0.89 -3.95 9.09
N LYS A 84 -0.78 -4.05 10.40
CA LYS A 84 -0.47 -2.86 11.21
C LYS A 84 0.91 -2.33 10.91
N MET A 85 1.89 -3.23 10.80
CA MET A 85 3.24 -2.83 10.45
C MET A 85 3.29 -2.26 9.03
N ALA A 86 2.56 -2.87 8.10
CA ALA A 86 2.52 -2.39 6.72
C ALA A 86 1.95 -0.97 6.66
N LEU A 87 0.88 -0.70 7.41
CA LEU A 87 0.33 0.65 7.46
C LEU A 87 1.34 1.64 8.03
N GLY A 88 2.08 1.24 9.05
CA GLY A 88 3.12 2.08 9.63
C GLY A 88 4.20 2.42 8.63
N ILE A 89 4.62 1.42 7.86
CA ILE A 89 5.64 1.64 6.82
C ILE A 89 5.11 2.63 5.78
N LEU A 90 3.87 2.43 5.33
CA LEU A 90 3.28 3.31 4.32
C LEU A 90 3.03 4.72 4.83
N SER A 91 2.96 4.88 6.14
CA SER A 91 2.83 6.21 6.74
C SER A 91 4.17 6.93 6.81
N ALA A 92 5.27 6.19 6.79
CA ALA A 92 6.60 6.75 6.97
C ALA A 92 7.33 6.97 5.66
N VAL A 93 6.97 6.26 4.59
CA VAL A 93 7.70 6.35 3.32
C VAL A 93 6.72 6.19 2.16
N LYS A 94 6.98 6.92 1.08
CA LYS A 94 6.19 6.78 -0.14
C LYS A 94 6.60 5.53 -0.90
N PRO A 95 5.69 4.95 -1.70
CA PRO A 95 6.03 3.72 -2.42
C PRO A 95 7.29 3.81 -3.28
N ASP A 96 7.45 4.90 -4.03
CA ASP A 96 8.63 5.02 -4.90
C ASP A 96 9.92 5.08 -4.08
N ALA A 97 9.90 5.77 -2.96
CA ALA A 97 11.07 5.85 -2.09
C ALA A 97 11.36 4.49 -1.44
N PHE A 98 10.31 3.74 -1.10
CA PHE A 98 10.50 2.40 -0.55
C PHE A 98 11.16 1.48 -1.58
N TYR A 99 10.63 1.46 -2.80
CA TYR A 99 11.19 0.61 -3.85
C TYR A 99 12.64 1.00 -4.16
N LEU A 100 12.93 2.29 -4.16
CA LEU A 100 14.30 2.74 -4.39
C LEU A 100 15.24 2.25 -3.29
N ALA A 101 14.80 2.32 -2.04
CA ALA A 101 15.61 1.85 -0.92
C ALA A 101 15.88 0.36 -1.02
N VAL A 102 14.88 -0.42 -1.43
CA VAL A 102 15.06 -1.86 -1.62
C VAL A 102 16.02 -2.12 -2.77
N GLN A 103 15.85 -1.40 -3.87
CA GLN A 103 16.66 -1.58 -5.05
C GLN A 103 18.12 -1.24 -4.80
N SER A 104 18.38 -0.16 -4.05
CA SER A 104 19.73 0.25 -3.72
C SER A 104 20.26 -0.43 -2.45
N ARG A 105 19.47 -1.33 -1.86
CA ARG A 105 19.84 -2.09 -0.67
C ARG A 105 20.25 -1.18 0.49
N ASP A 106 19.47 -0.14 0.67
CA ASP A 106 19.76 0.87 1.69
C ASP A 106 19.23 0.46 3.04
N ILE A 107 20.02 -0.31 3.77
CA ILE A 107 19.64 -0.83 5.07
C ILE A 107 19.31 0.30 6.05
N LYS A 108 20.07 1.39 5.98
CA LYS A 108 19.87 2.50 6.91
C LYS A 108 18.49 3.12 6.77
N VAL A 109 18.05 3.31 5.53
CA VAL A 109 16.73 3.87 5.27
C VAL A 109 15.66 2.90 5.75
N LEU A 110 15.82 1.61 5.44
CA LEU A 110 14.83 0.62 5.82
C LEU A 110 14.70 0.46 7.32
N THR A 111 15.80 0.52 8.06
CA THR A 111 15.75 0.34 9.51
C THR A 111 15.14 1.54 10.22
N LYS A 112 15.00 2.67 9.54
CA LYS A 112 14.32 3.82 10.12
C LYS A 112 12.80 3.68 10.06
N LEU A 113 12.30 2.72 9.29
CA LEU A 113 10.86 2.53 9.17
C LEU A 113 10.30 1.88 10.44
N PRO A 114 9.06 2.22 10.82
CA PRO A 114 8.48 1.70 12.06
C PRO A 114 8.44 0.18 12.08
N GLY A 115 8.89 -0.39 13.18
CA GLY A 115 8.86 -1.84 13.38
C GLY A 115 9.89 -2.62 12.60
N ILE A 116 10.78 -1.96 11.86
CA ILE A 116 11.79 -2.64 11.07
C ILE A 116 13.15 -2.48 11.71
N GLY A 117 13.66 -3.59 12.26
CA GLY A 117 15.03 -3.66 12.73
C GLY A 117 15.93 -4.20 11.64
N LYS A 118 17.19 -4.42 12.01
CA LYS A 118 18.17 -4.89 11.04
C LYS A 118 17.77 -6.23 10.41
N LYS A 119 17.30 -7.16 11.24
CA LYS A 119 16.92 -8.47 10.73
C LYS A 119 15.75 -8.40 9.77
N THR A 120 14.74 -7.61 10.12
CA THR A 120 13.58 -7.44 9.26
C THR A 120 13.97 -6.77 7.96
N ALA A 121 14.86 -5.77 8.03
CA ALA A 121 15.33 -5.09 6.82
C ALA A 121 16.06 -6.05 5.90
N GLU A 122 16.91 -6.91 6.47
CA GLU A 122 17.61 -7.91 5.68
C GLU A 122 16.65 -8.90 5.04
N ARG A 123 15.62 -9.30 5.79
CA ARG A 123 14.61 -10.20 5.25
C ARG A 123 13.83 -9.53 4.14
N LEU A 124 13.48 -8.26 4.32
CA LEU A 124 12.80 -7.51 3.26
C LEU A 124 13.61 -7.50 1.98
N LEU A 125 14.91 -7.22 2.10
CA LEU A 125 15.77 -7.20 0.93
C LEU A 125 15.84 -8.56 0.27
N LEU A 126 15.95 -9.61 1.06
CA LEU A 126 16.04 -10.94 0.53
C LEU A 126 14.76 -11.35 -0.20
N GLU A 127 13.61 -11.12 0.43
CA GLU A 127 12.33 -11.57 -0.14
C GLU A 127 11.85 -10.68 -1.28
N LEU A 128 12.19 -9.41 -1.28
CA LEU A 128 11.74 -8.49 -2.32
C LEU A 128 12.71 -8.37 -3.49
N LYS A 129 13.89 -8.93 -3.34
CA LYS A 129 14.91 -8.85 -4.37
C LYS A 129 14.39 -9.23 -5.74
N ASP A 130 13.68 -10.35 -5.83
CA ASP A 130 13.21 -10.85 -7.10
C ASP A 130 11.91 -10.21 -7.55
N ARG A 131 11.19 -9.59 -6.65
CA ARG A 131 9.86 -9.06 -6.96
C ARG A 131 9.89 -7.60 -7.36
N VAL A 132 10.83 -6.85 -6.79
CA VAL A 132 10.88 -5.40 -6.97
C VAL A 132 11.87 -5.00 -8.03
N GLY A 133 13.05 -5.63 -8.02
CA GLY A 133 14.14 -5.23 -8.88
C GLY A 133 13.77 -5.10 -10.34
N PRO A 134 13.25 -6.15 -10.97
CA PRO A 134 12.96 -6.07 -12.41
C PRO A 134 11.89 -5.04 -12.74
N VAL A 135 10.87 -4.96 -11.92
CA VAL A 135 9.79 -4.01 -12.15
C VAL A 135 10.28 -2.59 -12.04
N ALA A 136 11.05 -2.31 -11.00
CA ALA A 136 11.58 -0.98 -10.80
C ALA A 136 12.58 -0.60 -11.90
N ALA A 137 13.36 -1.56 -12.36
CA ALA A 137 14.31 -1.31 -13.42
C ALA A 137 13.60 -0.95 -14.72
N GLU A 138 12.52 -1.63 -15.00
CA GLU A 138 11.77 -1.35 -16.21
C GLU A 138 11.17 0.03 -16.17
N SER A 139 10.60 0.39 -15.06
CA SER A 139 9.99 1.70 -14.99
C SER A 139 11.04 2.79 -15.01
N GLY A 140 12.25 2.48 -14.61
CA GLY A 140 13.30 3.44 -14.71
C GLY A 140 13.79 3.63 -16.12
N ASP A 141 13.58 2.65 -16.95
CA ASP A 141 14.08 2.70 -18.26
C ASP A 141 13.12 2.93 -19.27
N SER A 142 12.47 2.26 -19.41
CA SER A 142 11.60 2.29 -20.39
C SER A 142 10.53 2.78 -20.25
N PHE A 143 10.92 2.57 -20.27
CA PHE A 143 10.09 2.51 -20.47
C PHE A 143 9.87 2.77 -21.24
N GLY A 144 10.39 2.94 -21.19
CA GLY A 144 10.18 2.99 -22.32
C GLY A 144 9.92 1.90 -23.08
N GLU A 145 10.14 1.07 -23.25
CA GLU A 145 9.59 0.22 -24.06
C GLU A 145 8.91 -0.80 -23.45
N ALA A 146 9.05 -1.04 -22.93
CA ALA A 146 8.05 -1.81 -22.71
C ALA A 146 6.95 -1.60 -22.26
N VAL A 147 7.27 -1.38 -22.57
CA VAL A 147 6.19 -1.48 -22.26
C VAL A 147 5.58 -1.58 -22.79
N ALA A 148 6.03 -1.53 -23.43
CA ALA A 148 5.33 -1.85 -23.84
C ALA A 148 4.89 -2.67 -24.00
N ALA A 149 5.36 -3.08 -24.14
CA ALA A 149 4.67 -3.84 -24.08
C ALA A 149 3.97 -4.16 -23.54
N GLY A 150 4.36 -3.82 -23.48
CA GLY A 150 3.39 -4.15 -22.95
C GLY A 150 2.91 -4.02 -22.47
N GLY A 151 3.29 -3.73 -22.64
CA GLY A 151 2.47 -3.75 -22.20
C GLY A 151 2.17 -3.59 -21.69
N SER A 152 2.41 -3.52 -21.89
CA SER A 152 1.65 -3.48 -21.53
C SER A 152 1.29 -3.51 -21.03
N GLY A 153 1.85 -3.32 -21.21
CA GLY A 153 1.08 -3.48 -20.90
C GLY A 153 0.96 -3.46 -20.28
N ALA A 154 1.35 -3.61 -20.17
CA ALA A 154 0.76 -3.69 -19.83
C ALA A 154 0.59 -3.78 -19.37
N VAL A 155 0.93 -3.68 -19.44
CA VAL A 155 0.23 -3.77 -19.14
C VAL A 155 -0.16 -3.94 -18.88
N ALA A 156 0.34 -3.87 -19.05
CA ALA A 156 -0.46 -3.97 -18.90
C ALA A 156 -0.79 -4.25 -18.57
N GLU A 157 -0.50 -4.30 -18.65
CA GLU A 157 -1.22 -4.53 -18.51
C GLU A 157 -1.39 -4.88 -17.99
N ALA A 158 -0.75 -4.80 -18.25
CA ALA A 158 -1.20 -5.07 -17.82
C ALA A 158 -1.17 -5.40 -17.57
#